data_f8ee0712f552e2fbf95f7a42099f699a
#
_entry.id   f8ee0712f552e2fbf95f7a42099f699a
#
_cell.length_a   1.000
_cell.length_b   1.000
_cell.length_c   1.000
_cell.angle_alpha   90.00
_cell.angle_beta   90.00
_cell.angle_gamma   90.00
#
_symmetry.space_group_name_H-M   'P 1'
#
loop_
_entity.id
_entity.type
_entity.pdbx_description
1 polymer ?
#
loop_
_entity_poly.entity_id
_entity_poly.type
_entity_poly.pdbx_seq_one_letter_code
_entity_poly.pdbx_strand_id
1 'polypeptide(L)'
;MSVYIMVGGKPLPGRFNEAETRMRTIAGVMAQKGSNATRLHQTLLGDGSGRLSLVAEFESFHEAMSTFEEVRKDPLFLEVSKKILENPAVADGGANVFRDFYGTVDNLKSVHLRRTYQISRENLPQTTEIIKEVDALSPEYKVAAVIPVMAPNMDYLHGVYHFDSLTDAGKIMDEVGMTPKFQELVSRGNEVATLIQSSINIKM
;
A
#
# COMPACT_ATOMS: atom_id res chain seq x y z
N MET A 1 15.03 -2.30 6.11
CA MET A 1 14.16 -1.28 5.44
C MET A 1 13.60 -1.97 4.22
N SER A 2 12.30 -2.27 4.26
CA SER A 2 11.67 -3.09 3.22
C SER A 2 11.41 -2.30 1.93
N VAL A 3 11.40 -3.02 0.82
CA VAL A 3 11.01 -2.56 -0.51
C VAL A 3 9.75 -3.31 -0.92
N TYR A 4 8.82 -2.61 -1.55
CA TYR A 4 7.54 -3.16 -1.96
C TYR A 4 7.34 -2.97 -3.46
N ILE A 5 7.01 -4.04 -4.17
CA ILE A 5 6.43 -3.97 -5.52
C ILE A 5 4.92 -4.09 -5.38
N MET A 6 4.20 -3.07 -5.79
CA MET A 6 2.74 -3.04 -5.78
C MET A 6 2.21 -3.08 -7.21
N VAL A 7 1.40 -4.08 -7.50
CA VAL A 7 0.67 -4.22 -8.77
C VAL A 7 -0.82 -4.10 -8.48
N GLY A 8 -1.53 -3.23 -9.18
CA GLY A 8 -2.95 -3.06 -8.89
C GLY A 8 -3.74 -2.46 -10.03
N GLY A 9 -5.06 -2.57 -9.94
CA GLY A 9 -5.99 -1.98 -10.89
C GLY A 9 -7.43 -2.11 -10.41
N LYS A 10 -8.32 -1.30 -10.97
CA LYS A 10 -9.76 -1.41 -10.72
C LYS A 10 -10.33 -2.49 -11.63
N PRO A 11 -10.94 -3.56 -11.08
CA PRO A 11 -11.60 -4.58 -11.88
C PRO A 11 -12.66 -3.97 -12.80
N LEU A 12 -12.70 -4.41 -14.04
CA LEU A 12 -13.77 -4.05 -14.98
C LEU A 12 -15.11 -4.68 -14.52
N PRO A 13 -16.26 -4.08 -14.87
CA PRO A 13 -17.56 -4.63 -14.51
C PRO A 13 -17.69 -6.12 -14.87
N GLY A 14 -18.11 -6.94 -13.90
CA GLY A 14 -18.26 -8.38 -14.04
C GLY A 14 -16.95 -9.20 -14.07
N ARG A 15 -15.77 -8.57 -13.94
CA ARG A 15 -14.47 -9.25 -14.07
C ARG A 15 -13.67 -9.34 -12.77
N PHE A 16 -14.29 -9.11 -11.63
CA PHE A 16 -13.62 -9.13 -10.34
C PHE A 16 -12.89 -10.46 -10.07
N ASN A 17 -13.59 -11.59 -10.18
CA ASN A 17 -13.02 -12.92 -9.91
C ASN A 17 -11.83 -13.25 -10.84
N GLU A 18 -11.91 -12.80 -12.09
CA GLU A 18 -10.83 -13.00 -13.05
C GLU A 18 -9.60 -12.15 -12.68
N ALA A 19 -9.81 -10.87 -12.33
CA ALA A 19 -8.75 -9.99 -11.88
C ALA A 19 -8.08 -10.54 -10.62
N GLU A 20 -8.86 -11.00 -9.64
CA GLU A 20 -8.37 -11.63 -8.43
C GLU A 20 -7.54 -12.88 -8.73
N THR A 21 -8.07 -13.80 -9.55
CA THR A 21 -7.37 -15.03 -9.93
C THR A 21 -6.02 -14.74 -10.57
N ARG A 22 -5.96 -13.80 -11.50
CA ARG A 22 -4.72 -13.39 -12.14
C ARG A 22 -3.71 -12.80 -11.14
N MET A 23 -4.17 -11.95 -10.22
CA MET A 23 -3.30 -11.38 -9.19
C MET A 23 -2.79 -12.45 -8.22
N ARG A 24 -3.62 -13.42 -7.83
CA ARG A 24 -3.19 -14.56 -7.00
C ARG A 24 -2.15 -15.43 -7.72
N THR A 25 -2.28 -15.63 -9.03
CA THR A 25 -1.27 -16.34 -9.83
C THR A 25 0.06 -15.58 -9.81
N ILE A 26 0.04 -14.27 -10.06
CA ILE A 26 1.25 -13.43 -10.01
C ILE A 26 1.86 -13.45 -8.60
N ALA A 27 1.03 -13.37 -7.54
CA ALA A 27 1.48 -13.48 -6.16
C ALA A 27 2.21 -14.79 -5.87
N GLY A 28 1.65 -15.91 -6.34
CA GLY A 28 2.26 -17.23 -6.21
C GLY A 28 3.63 -17.31 -6.91
N VAL A 29 3.73 -16.79 -8.13
CA VAL A 29 5.01 -16.74 -8.86
C VAL A 29 6.03 -15.87 -8.11
N MET A 30 5.64 -14.67 -7.63
CA MET A 30 6.53 -13.81 -6.85
C MET A 30 7.03 -14.49 -5.57
N ALA A 31 6.14 -15.18 -4.85
CA ALA A 31 6.51 -15.92 -3.64
C ALA A 31 7.50 -17.07 -3.94
N GLN A 32 7.31 -17.80 -5.04
CA GLN A 32 8.22 -18.87 -5.46
C GLN A 32 9.59 -18.37 -5.91
N LYS A 33 9.67 -17.13 -6.42
CA LYS A 33 10.90 -16.54 -6.95
C LYS A 33 11.68 -15.72 -5.91
N GLY A 34 11.18 -15.58 -4.67
CA GLY A 34 11.96 -15.02 -3.57
C GLY A 34 11.41 -13.76 -2.92
N SER A 35 10.13 -13.40 -3.15
CA SER A 35 9.54 -12.35 -2.30
C SER A 35 9.34 -12.88 -0.87
N ASN A 36 9.66 -12.08 0.13
CA ASN A 36 9.51 -12.44 1.55
C ASN A 36 8.04 -12.63 1.93
N ALA A 37 7.18 -11.84 1.31
CA ALA A 37 5.73 -11.94 1.50
C ALA A 37 4.99 -11.40 0.28
N THR A 38 3.85 -11.99 -0.02
CA THR A 38 2.89 -11.46 -1.00
C THR A 38 1.52 -11.36 -0.36
N ARG A 39 0.80 -10.28 -0.68
CA ARG A 39 -0.54 -10.03 -0.14
C ARG A 39 -1.43 -9.38 -1.19
N LEU A 40 -2.66 -9.84 -1.22
CA LEU A 40 -3.72 -9.23 -2.02
C LEU A 40 -4.61 -8.41 -1.09
N HIS A 41 -4.87 -7.16 -1.47
CA HIS A 41 -5.77 -6.25 -0.78
C HIS A 41 -6.88 -5.79 -1.72
N GLN A 42 -8.04 -5.53 -1.13
CA GLN A 42 -9.12 -4.81 -1.77
C GLN A 42 -9.32 -3.46 -1.07
N THR A 43 -9.41 -2.39 -1.83
CA THR A 43 -9.86 -1.09 -1.30
C THR A 43 -11.36 -1.17 -1.08
N LEU A 44 -11.78 -1.12 0.19
CA LEU A 44 -13.18 -1.26 0.58
C LEU A 44 -13.89 0.10 0.58
N LEU A 45 -13.28 1.11 1.18
CA LEU A 45 -13.86 2.45 1.36
C LEU A 45 -12.87 3.53 0.91
N GLY A 46 -13.43 4.69 0.55
CA GLY A 46 -12.66 5.86 0.17
C GLY A 46 -12.18 5.84 -1.28
N ASP A 47 -11.07 6.53 -1.52
CA ASP A 47 -10.53 6.65 -2.86
C ASP A 47 -10.07 5.31 -3.42
N GLY A 48 -10.44 5.03 -4.66
CA GLY A 48 -10.15 3.77 -5.32
C GLY A 48 -11.00 2.58 -4.85
N SER A 49 -12.16 2.79 -4.19
CA SER A 49 -13.05 1.71 -3.75
C SER A 49 -13.30 0.70 -4.87
N GLY A 50 -13.18 -0.59 -4.52
CA GLY A 50 -13.25 -1.74 -5.43
C GLY A 50 -11.92 -2.09 -6.12
N ARG A 51 -10.84 -1.31 -5.94
CA ARG A 51 -9.53 -1.59 -6.51
C ARG A 51 -8.90 -2.80 -5.83
N LEU A 52 -8.23 -3.65 -6.62
CA LEU A 52 -7.37 -4.71 -6.13
C LEU A 52 -5.91 -4.28 -6.19
N SER A 53 -5.12 -4.69 -5.20
CA SER A 53 -3.68 -4.42 -5.15
C SER A 53 -2.94 -5.64 -4.59
N LEU A 54 -2.02 -6.17 -5.38
CA LEU A 54 -1.02 -7.15 -4.94
C LEU A 54 0.20 -6.39 -4.45
N VAL A 55 0.67 -6.70 -3.25
CA VAL A 55 1.90 -6.17 -2.67
C VAL A 55 2.87 -7.32 -2.43
N ALA A 56 4.06 -7.23 -3.00
CA ALA A 56 5.18 -8.14 -2.74
C ALA A 56 6.28 -7.39 -1.98
N GLU A 57 6.78 -7.99 -0.89
CA GLU A 57 7.78 -7.41 0.02
C GLU A 57 9.15 -8.06 -0.19
N PHE A 58 10.21 -7.25 -0.09
CA PHE A 58 11.62 -7.62 -0.24
C PHE A 58 12.47 -6.89 0.78
N GLU A 59 13.63 -7.45 1.15
CA GLU A 59 14.57 -6.79 2.07
C GLU A 59 15.35 -5.65 1.40
N SER A 60 15.54 -5.72 0.07
CA SER A 60 16.34 -4.76 -0.68
C SER A 60 15.83 -4.55 -2.12
N PHE A 61 16.29 -3.45 -2.73
CA PHE A 61 16.07 -3.22 -4.17
C PHE A 61 16.72 -4.29 -5.03
N HIS A 62 17.90 -4.76 -4.66
CA HIS A 62 18.59 -5.80 -5.40
C HIS A 62 17.73 -7.07 -5.49
N GLU A 63 17.22 -7.53 -4.34
CA GLU A 63 16.33 -8.70 -4.30
C GLU A 63 15.03 -8.48 -5.07
N ALA A 64 14.40 -7.30 -4.90
CA ALA A 64 13.19 -6.96 -5.63
C ALA A 64 13.39 -7.02 -7.15
N MET A 65 14.49 -6.44 -7.65
CA MET A 65 14.77 -6.43 -9.09
C MET A 65 15.20 -7.80 -9.61
N SER A 66 16.03 -8.53 -8.86
CA SER A 66 16.45 -9.90 -9.21
C SER A 66 15.24 -10.85 -9.27
N THR A 67 14.39 -10.81 -8.24
CA THR A 67 13.14 -11.60 -8.23
C THR A 67 12.23 -11.21 -9.40
N PHE A 68 12.07 -9.93 -9.67
CA PHE A 68 11.22 -9.48 -10.77
C PHE A 68 11.75 -9.91 -12.14
N GLU A 69 13.06 -9.96 -12.32
CA GLU A 69 13.70 -10.51 -13.52
C GLU A 69 13.37 -11.99 -13.72
N GLU A 70 13.39 -12.80 -12.65
CA GLU A 70 13.03 -14.23 -12.72
C GLU A 70 11.52 -14.44 -12.90
N VAL A 71 10.69 -13.60 -12.26
CA VAL A 71 9.22 -13.61 -12.46
C VAL A 71 8.88 -13.38 -13.93
N ARG A 72 9.54 -12.46 -14.62
CA ARG A 72 9.29 -12.15 -16.04
C ARG A 72 9.64 -13.31 -17.00
N LYS A 73 10.44 -14.26 -16.56
CA LYS A 73 10.80 -15.47 -17.34
C LYS A 73 9.86 -16.66 -17.05
N ASP A 74 9.06 -16.56 -15.99
CA ASP A 74 8.20 -17.65 -15.54
C ASP A 74 7.05 -17.92 -16.53
N PRO A 75 6.81 -19.17 -16.95
CA PRO A 75 5.75 -19.51 -17.91
C PRO A 75 4.35 -19.08 -17.46
N LEU A 76 4.01 -19.20 -16.16
CA LEU A 76 2.71 -18.79 -15.65
C LEU A 76 2.54 -17.27 -15.69
N PHE A 77 3.61 -16.52 -15.35
CA PHE A 77 3.60 -15.07 -15.47
C PHE A 77 3.43 -14.63 -16.93
N LEU A 78 4.12 -15.28 -17.86
CA LEU A 78 4.00 -14.97 -19.30
C LEU A 78 2.59 -15.26 -19.81
N GLU A 79 1.99 -16.37 -19.39
CA GLU A 79 0.60 -16.71 -19.75
C GLU A 79 -0.40 -15.66 -19.20
N VAL A 80 -0.26 -15.28 -17.93
CA VAL A 80 -1.13 -14.25 -17.32
C VAL A 80 -0.90 -12.90 -18.01
N SER A 81 0.33 -12.53 -18.32
CA SER A 81 0.66 -11.28 -19.00
C SER A 81 0.03 -11.22 -20.40
N LYS A 82 0.08 -12.33 -21.15
CA LYS A 82 -0.61 -12.46 -22.43
C LYS A 82 -2.12 -12.25 -22.29
N LYS A 83 -2.74 -12.93 -21.30
CA LYS A 83 -4.18 -12.76 -21.01
C LYS A 83 -4.54 -11.33 -20.62
N ILE A 84 -3.65 -10.62 -19.89
CA ILE A 84 -3.86 -9.21 -19.54
C ILE A 84 -3.90 -8.33 -20.79
N LEU A 85 -3.02 -8.58 -21.76
CA LEU A 85 -2.96 -7.81 -23.01
C LEU A 85 -4.13 -8.11 -23.95
N GLU A 86 -4.49 -9.38 -24.11
CA GLU A 86 -5.56 -9.81 -25.03
C GLU A 86 -6.97 -9.54 -24.48
N ASN A 87 -7.14 -9.64 -23.18
CA ASN A 87 -8.44 -9.58 -22.52
C ASN A 87 -8.29 -8.95 -21.10
N PRO A 88 -8.12 -7.63 -21.00
CA PRO A 88 -7.87 -6.96 -19.71
C PRO A 88 -9.03 -7.16 -18.74
N ALA A 89 -8.70 -7.52 -17.48
CA ALA A 89 -9.67 -7.68 -16.39
C ALA A 89 -9.68 -6.49 -15.45
N VAL A 90 -8.70 -5.61 -15.56
CA VAL A 90 -8.60 -4.37 -14.75
C VAL A 90 -8.38 -3.16 -15.65
N ALA A 91 -8.89 -2.02 -15.21
CA ALA A 91 -8.52 -0.72 -15.73
C ALA A 91 -7.32 -0.17 -14.91
N ASP A 92 -6.55 0.73 -15.50
CA ASP A 92 -5.46 1.47 -14.84
C ASP A 92 -4.43 0.56 -14.14
N GLY A 93 -4.16 -0.60 -14.74
CA GLY A 93 -3.17 -1.55 -14.25
C GLY A 93 -1.75 -0.98 -14.35
N GLY A 94 -0.93 -1.23 -13.31
CA GLY A 94 0.46 -0.82 -13.31
C GLY A 94 1.23 -1.42 -12.15
N ALA A 95 2.56 -1.41 -12.25
CA ALA A 95 3.47 -1.78 -11.18
C ALA A 95 4.20 -0.54 -10.66
N ASN A 96 4.24 -0.38 -9.36
CA ASN A 96 4.94 0.70 -8.68
C ASN A 96 5.87 0.11 -7.62
N VAL A 97 6.97 0.80 -7.33
CA VAL A 97 7.94 0.41 -6.31
C VAL A 97 7.97 1.46 -5.21
N PHE A 98 7.86 1.00 -3.98
CA PHE A 98 7.91 1.81 -2.76
C PHE A 98 9.00 1.28 -1.83
N ARG A 99 9.38 2.08 -0.87
CA ARG A 99 10.23 1.66 0.24
C ARG A 99 9.73 2.23 1.57
N ASP A 100 10.08 1.58 2.66
CA ASP A 100 9.88 2.14 3.99
C ASP A 100 10.54 3.52 4.09
N PHE A 101 9.81 4.43 4.72
CA PHE A 101 10.29 5.75 5.13
C PHE A 101 10.30 5.87 6.67
N TYR A 102 9.23 5.38 7.32
CA TYR A 102 9.07 5.31 8.76
C TYR A 102 8.36 4.01 9.14
N GLY A 103 8.84 3.34 10.19
CA GLY A 103 8.28 2.04 10.58
C GLY A 103 8.35 1.00 9.47
N THR A 104 7.64 -0.08 9.64
CA THR A 104 7.48 -1.14 8.63
C THR A 104 6.00 -1.48 8.51
N VAL A 105 5.54 -1.72 7.30
CA VAL A 105 4.14 -2.11 7.06
C VAL A 105 3.87 -3.46 7.71
N ASP A 106 2.94 -3.48 8.70
CA ASP A 106 2.55 -4.71 9.37
C ASP A 106 1.61 -5.54 8.49
N ASN A 107 2.20 -6.49 7.84
CA ASN A 107 1.54 -7.39 6.93
C ASN A 107 0.69 -8.48 7.60
N LEU A 108 0.70 -8.60 8.93
CA LEU A 108 -0.16 -9.53 9.67
C LEU A 108 -1.54 -8.95 9.91
N LYS A 109 -1.66 -7.63 9.98
CA LYS A 109 -2.91 -6.92 10.17
C LYS A 109 -3.84 -7.04 8.95
N SER A 110 -5.14 -7.15 9.20
CA SER A 110 -6.14 -7.41 8.16
C SER A 110 -6.69 -6.13 7.52
N VAL A 111 -6.59 -5.00 8.21
CA VAL A 111 -7.15 -3.72 7.79
C VAL A 111 -6.09 -2.64 7.80
N HIS A 112 -5.97 -1.93 6.69
CA HIS A 112 -5.05 -0.81 6.55
C HIS A 112 -5.83 0.45 6.16
N LEU A 113 -5.79 1.49 7.02
CA LEU A 113 -6.17 2.84 6.60
C LEU A 113 -4.94 3.48 5.95
N ARG A 114 -5.01 3.74 4.65
CA ARG A 114 -3.97 4.43 3.90
C ARG A 114 -4.37 5.87 3.65
N ARG A 115 -3.50 6.80 4.02
CA ARG A 115 -3.59 8.21 3.68
C ARG A 115 -2.44 8.59 2.77
N THR A 116 -2.74 9.21 1.65
CA THR A 116 -1.74 9.67 0.69
C THR A 116 -1.62 11.18 0.77
N TYR A 117 -0.41 11.65 0.98
CA TYR A 117 -0.08 13.06 1.08
C TYR A 117 0.81 13.45 -0.08
N GLN A 118 0.57 14.62 -0.67
CA GLN A 118 1.53 15.29 -1.52
C GLN A 118 2.48 16.09 -0.63
N ILE A 119 3.80 15.90 -0.83
CA ILE A 119 4.83 16.44 0.05
C ILE A 119 6.10 16.80 -0.72
N SER A 120 6.67 17.98 -0.43
CA SER A 120 8.02 18.29 -0.87
C SER A 120 9.05 17.43 -0.10
N ARG A 121 10.08 16.95 -0.80
CA ARG A 121 11.13 16.11 -0.18
C ARG A 121 11.88 16.83 0.94
N GLU A 122 11.98 18.14 0.89
CA GLU A 122 12.60 18.96 1.96
C GLU A 122 11.81 18.89 3.29
N ASN A 123 10.50 18.63 3.23
CA ASN A 123 9.62 18.52 4.40
C ASN A 123 9.62 17.12 5.04
N LEU A 124 10.27 16.14 4.44
CA LEU A 124 10.32 14.77 4.96
C LEU A 124 10.85 14.68 6.40
N PRO A 125 11.92 15.40 6.81
CA PRO A 125 12.39 15.34 8.19
C PRO A 125 11.33 15.82 9.21
N GLN A 126 10.68 16.95 8.94
CA GLN A 126 9.62 17.46 9.79
C GLN A 126 8.41 16.54 9.85
N THR A 127 8.03 15.97 8.71
CA THR A 127 6.95 14.98 8.63
C THR A 127 7.26 13.72 9.44
N THR A 128 8.52 13.28 9.48
CA THR A 128 8.93 12.15 10.32
C THR A 128 8.64 12.40 11.79
N GLU A 129 8.93 13.59 12.30
CA GLU A 129 8.64 13.92 13.71
C GLU A 129 7.14 13.92 14.00
N ILE A 130 6.33 14.44 13.09
CA ILE A 130 4.86 14.41 13.23
C ILE A 130 4.36 12.95 13.22
N ILE A 131 4.86 12.10 12.33
CA ILE A 131 4.46 10.69 12.27
C ILE A 131 4.83 9.96 13.58
N LYS A 132 5.99 10.21 14.16
CA LYS A 132 6.40 9.66 15.46
C LYS A 132 5.43 10.05 16.58
N GLU A 133 5.03 11.33 16.62
CA GLU A 133 4.05 11.79 17.59
C GLU A 133 2.67 11.13 17.37
N VAL A 134 2.25 10.95 16.13
CA VAL A 134 0.99 10.24 15.81
C VAL A 134 1.07 8.76 16.23
N ASP A 135 2.17 8.07 15.93
CA ASP A 135 2.37 6.66 16.30
C ASP A 135 2.40 6.45 17.82
N ALA A 136 2.83 7.47 18.57
CA ALA A 136 2.89 7.44 20.02
C ALA A 136 1.56 7.76 20.74
N LEU A 137 0.49 8.16 20.03
CA LEU A 137 -0.78 8.53 20.64
C LEU A 137 -1.54 7.33 21.23
N SER A 138 -1.35 6.14 20.70
CA SER A 138 -1.98 4.93 21.21
C SER A 138 -1.14 3.69 20.90
N PRO A 139 -1.05 2.74 21.83
CA PRO A 139 -0.44 1.44 21.57
C PRO A 139 -1.33 0.49 20.75
N GLU A 140 -2.61 0.83 20.55
CA GLU A 140 -3.60 -0.04 19.89
C GLU A 140 -3.46 -0.05 18.37
N TYR A 141 -2.66 0.84 17.80
CA TYR A 141 -2.32 0.83 16.37
C TYR A 141 -0.85 1.12 16.15
N LYS A 142 -0.38 0.85 14.96
CA LYS A 142 0.94 1.23 14.48
C LYS A 142 0.83 2.01 13.20
N VAL A 143 1.74 2.95 13.02
CA VAL A 143 1.84 3.73 11.79
C VAL A 143 3.13 3.36 11.08
N ALA A 144 3.02 3.06 9.80
CA ALA A 144 4.15 3.04 8.90
C ALA A 144 3.99 4.11 7.83
N ALA A 145 5.08 4.55 7.25
CA ALA A 145 5.04 5.41 6.08
C ALA A 145 5.96 4.86 5.00
N VAL A 146 5.47 4.89 3.75
CA VAL A 146 6.24 4.48 2.59
C VAL A 146 6.30 5.60 1.56
N ILE A 147 7.40 5.68 0.83
CA ILE A 147 7.60 6.64 -0.24
C ILE A 147 7.82 5.93 -1.58
N PRO A 148 7.38 6.53 -2.70
CA PRO A 148 7.61 5.98 -4.02
C PRO A 148 9.09 6.07 -4.40
N VAL A 149 9.54 5.04 -5.12
CA VAL A 149 10.87 4.99 -5.74
C VAL A 149 10.74 4.88 -7.25
N MET A 150 9.72 4.16 -7.73
CA MET A 150 9.33 4.07 -9.14
C MET A 150 7.81 4.10 -9.18
N ALA A 151 7.23 5.26 -9.45
CA ALA A 151 5.80 5.48 -9.54
C ALA A 151 5.51 6.74 -10.37
N PRO A 152 4.29 6.93 -10.88
CA PRO A 152 3.92 8.13 -11.62
C PRO A 152 4.11 9.43 -10.82
N ASN A 153 3.84 9.38 -9.52
CA ASN A 153 3.95 10.54 -8.63
C ASN A 153 5.04 10.27 -7.58
N MET A 154 6.15 10.97 -7.68
CA MET A 154 7.33 10.80 -6.84
C MET A 154 7.36 11.72 -5.62
N ASP A 155 6.42 12.67 -5.55
CA ASP A 155 6.21 13.64 -4.47
C ASP A 155 5.12 13.19 -3.46
N TYR A 156 4.83 11.87 -3.42
CA TYR A 156 3.85 11.32 -2.50
C TYR A 156 4.51 10.65 -1.29
N LEU A 157 3.79 10.70 -0.16
CA LEU A 157 4.04 9.91 1.03
C LEU A 157 2.74 9.17 1.38
N HIS A 158 2.83 7.87 1.64
CA HIS A 158 1.69 7.07 2.07
C HIS A 158 1.85 6.70 3.54
N GLY A 159 1.04 7.28 4.40
CA GLY A 159 0.88 6.83 5.79
C GLY A 159 -0.07 5.64 5.83
N VAL A 160 0.34 4.57 6.51
CA VAL A 160 -0.43 3.33 6.66
C VAL A 160 -0.66 3.05 8.13
N TYR A 161 -1.91 3.05 8.56
CA TYR A 161 -2.35 2.67 9.90
C TYR A 161 -2.86 1.24 9.87
N HIS A 162 -2.45 0.43 10.83
CA HIS A 162 -2.69 -1.01 10.84
C HIS A 162 -3.66 -1.40 11.94
N PHE A 163 -4.71 -2.17 11.59
CA PHE A 163 -5.75 -2.63 12.50
C PHE A 163 -6.04 -4.12 12.29
N ASP A 164 -6.54 -4.77 13.33
CA ASP A 164 -6.96 -6.17 13.25
C ASP A 164 -8.31 -6.31 12.53
N SER A 165 -9.20 -5.33 12.70
CA SER A 165 -10.54 -5.33 12.13
C SER A 165 -11.03 -3.94 11.73
N LEU A 166 -12.13 -3.88 10.97
CA LEU A 166 -12.83 -2.62 10.66
C LEU A 166 -13.42 -1.98 11.93
N THR A 167 -13.84 -2.80 12.89
CA THR A 167 -14.38 -2.33 14.16
C THR A 167 -13.29 -1.62 14.98
N ASP A 168 -12.08 -2.22 15.04
CA ASP A 168 -10.94 -1.60 15.72
C ASP A 168 -10.52 -0.29 15.04
N ALA A 169 -10.50 -0.27 13.70
CA ALA A 169 -10.25 0.95 12.96
C ALA A 169 -11.26 2.05 13.31
N GLY A 170 -12.57 1.72 13.36
CA GLY A 170 -13.62 2.67 13.73
C GLY A 170 -13.46 3.16 15.16
N LYS A 171 -13.23 2.26 16.13
CA LYS A 171 -12.98 2.61 17.53
C LYS A 171 -11.82 3.61 17.67
N ILE A 172 -10.69 3.32 17.04
CA ILE A 172 -9.51 4.20 17.11
C ILE A 172 -9.77 5.55 16.43
N MET A 173 -10.51 5.57 15.32
CA MET A 173 -10.89 6.83 14.68
C MET A 173 -11.73 7.71 15.59
N ASP A 174 -12.62 7.13 16.40
CA ASP A 174 -13.43 7.87 17.37
C ASP A 174 -12.61 8.28 18.60
N GLU A 175 -11.84 7.38 19.19
CA GLU A 175 -11.12 7.60 20.44
C GLU A 175 -9.85 8.44 20.29
N VAL A 176 -9.11 8.29 19.19
CA VAL A 176 -7.85 8.98 18.94
C VAL A 176 -8.02 10.11 17.92
N GLY A 177 -8.68 9.81 16.79
CA GLY A 177 -8.80 10.73 15.67
C GLY A 177 -9.52 12.03 16.00
N MET A 178 -10.42 12.02 17.00
CA MET A 178 -11.19 13.19 17.43
C MET A 178 -10.53 13.93 18.63
N THR A 179 -9.40 13.45 19.14
CA THR A 179 -8.73 14.10 20.27
C THR A 179 -8.10 15.44 19.87
N PRO A 180 -8.07 16.44 20.78
CA PRO A 180 -7.39 17.72 20.51
C PRO A 180 -5.93 17.55 20.09
N LYS A 181 -5.23 16.59 20.71
CA LYS A 181 -3.81 16.31 20.39
C LYS A 181 -3.64 15.77 18.96
N PHE A 182 -4.49 14.85 18.52
CA PHE A 182 -4.45 14.37 17.13
C PHE A 182 -4.78 15.49 16.14
N GLN A 183 -5.79 16.35 16.45
CA GLN A 183 -6.17 17.47 15.59
C GLN A 183 -5.04 18.52 15.49
N GLU A 184 -4.29 18.76 16.58
CA GLU A 184 -3.08 19.59 16.55
C GLU A 184 -2.03 19.00 15.57
N LEU A 185 -1.78 17.69 15.63
CA LEU A 185 -0.84 17.02 14.74
C LEU A 185 -1.29 17.06 13.27
N VAL A 186 -2.59 16.92 13.02
CA VAL A 186 -3.16 17.10 11.67
C VAL A 186 -2.94 18.52 11.16
N SER A 187 -3.16 19.53 12.01
CA SER A 187 -2.92 20.93 11.65
C SER A 187 -1.46 21.17 11.29
N ARG A 188 -0.52 20.71 12.11
CA ARG A 188 0.93 20.78 11.82
C ARG A 188 1.30 20.01 10.54
N GLY A 189 0.67 18.85 10.33
CA GLY A 189 0.87 18.05 9.11
C GLY A 189 0.44 18.81 7.85
N ASN A 190 -0.66 19.55 7.92
CA ASN A 190 -1.17 20.37 6.81
C ASN A 190 -0.26 21.55 6.43
N GLU A 191 0.65 21.97 7.30
CA GLU A 191 1.65 23.00 7.00
C GLU A 191 2.77 22.48 6.08
N VAL A 192 3.02 21.16 6.08
CA VAL A 192 4.15 20.52 5.38
C VAL A 192 3.75 19.57 4.28
N ALA A 193 2.49 19.11 4.28
CA ALA A 193 1.98 18.14 3.31
C ALA A 193 0.48 18.34 3.09
N THR A 194 -0.02 18.01 1.91
CA THR A 194 -1.44 18.07 1.58
C THR A 194 -2.02 16.66 1.50
N LEU A 195 -3.02 16.35 2.34
CA LEU A 195 -3.77 15.11 2.24
C LEU A 195 -4.59 15.12 0.94
N ILE A 196 -4.32 14.17 0.04
CA ILE A 196 -4.98 14.08 -1.27
C ILE A 196 -5.91 12.88 -1.39
N GLN A 197 -5.64 11.79 -0.63
CA GLN A 197 -6.44 10.57 -0.70
C GLN A 197 -6.49 9.88 0.67
N SER A 198 -7.62 9.23 0.95
CA SER A 198 -7.77 8.35 2.10
C SER A 198 -8.58 7.13 1.70
N SER A 199 -8.14 5.94 2.12
CA SER A 199 -8.83 4.68 1.80
C SER A 199 -8.62 3.63 2.89
N ILE A 200 -9.64 2.78 3.05
CA ILE A 200 -9.54 1.55 3.85
C ILE A 200 -9.35 0.37 2.91
N ASN A 201 -8.30 -0.38 3.16
CA ASN A 201 -7.94 -1.57 2.41
C ASN A 201 -8.03 -2.79 3.33
N ILE A 202 -8.61 -3.87 2.83
CA ILE A 202 -8.71 -5.15 3.55
C ILE A 202 -7.86 -6.20 2.86
N LYS A 203 -7.23 -7.06 3.64
CA LYS A 203 -6.53 -8.25 3.18
C LYS A 203 -7.54 -9.29 2.71
N MET A 204 -7.26 -9.91 1.56
CA MET A 204 -8.10 -10.94 0.93
C MET A 204 -7.53 -12.35 1.11
#